data_055e09c566f28f5d5953d565ef8029ed
#
_entry.id   055e09c566f28f5d5953d565ef8029ed
#
_cell.length_a   1.000
_cell.length_b   1.000
_cell.length_c   1.000
_cell.angle_alpha   90.00
_cell.angle_beta   90.00
_cell.angle_gamma   90.00
#
_symmetry.space_group_name_H-M   'P 1'
#
loop_
_entity.id
_entity.type
_entity.pdbx_description
1 polymer ?
#
loop_
_entity_poly.entity_id
_entity_poly.type
_entity_poly.pdbx_seq_one_letter_code
_entity_poly.pdbx_strand_id
1 'polypeptide(L)'
;MMQSDVYIHALLDSPVDLTNAVRLHSADEIVPYKEVNGQQLMLGFFWPKSRQGLHPAIILTHGGGWQAKKIFADQTTWAGDYLGFLARYLANLGYVCVSVDYRLAKDLAQPDGFQLINLFDDCLDAANYIISNSQGYGIDRNRVIVLGESAGGQLAGALATFPRARHLNLCGAILVNPIMDVVNDLFWQTYVPKESVHPALRNLSFPQRCVYLSPLWQINHETCPIILLHGMDDSVVSPDHSIRTYESMKTVGRPCQLHLFEKTSHAFLLTEFKDSPFACRSGVALISASAHELVQNGV
;
A
#
# COMPACT_ATOMS: atom_id res chain seq x y z
N MET A 1 -9.78 -30.54 5.21
CA MET A 1 -8.49 -30.00 5.65
C MET A 1 -8.40 -28.60 5.04
N MET A 2 -8.46 -27.53 5.83
CA MET A 2 -8.18 -26.17 5.31
C MET A 2 -6.70 -26.16 4.93
N GLN A 3 -6.41 -25.88 3.67
CA GLN A 3 -5.05 -25.63 3.20
C GLN A 3 -4.52 -24.43 3.99
N SER A 4 -3.31 -24.50 4.51
CA SER A 4 -2.67 -23.40 5.23
C SER A 4 -2.41 -22.28 4.23
N ASP A 5 -3.00 -21.09 4.46
CA ASP A 5 -2.75 -19.88 3.64
C ASP A 5 -1.54 -19.07 4.17
N VAL A 6 -0.64 -19.75 4.92
CA VAL A 6 0.64 -19.22 5.38
C VAL A 6 1.75 -19.89 4.59
N TYR A 7 2.57 -19.09 3.93
CA TYR A 7 3.67 -19.53 3.08
C TYR A 7 4.98 -18.98 3.63
N ILE A 8 5.95 -19.89 3.86
CA ILE A 8 7.32 -19.50 4.25
C ILE A 8 8.20 -19.66 3.01
N HIS A 9 8.81 -18.57 2.58
CA HIS A 9 9.67 -18.54 1.41
C HIS A 9 11.13 -18.53 1.85
N ALA A 10 11.85 -19.62 1.55
CA ALA A 10 13.30 -19.57 1.46
C ALA A 10 13.69 -18.69 0.27
N LEU A 11 14.90 -18.12 0.30
CA LEU A 11 15.45 -17.36 -0.84
C LEU A 11 15.59 -18.32 -2.04
N LEU A 12 14.60 -18.34 -2.91
CA LEU A 12 14.57 -19.20 -4.11
C LEU A 12 14.86 -18.37 -5.36
N ASP A 13 15.50 -19.00 -6.34
CA ASP A 13 15.65 -18.43 -7.67
C ASP A 13 14.27 -18.16 -8.29
N SER A 14 14.03 -16.90 -8.65
CA SER A 14 12.81 -16.48 -9.33
C SER A 14 13.06 -16.30 -10.83
N PRO A 15 12.11 -16.69 -11.69
CA PRO A 15 12.23 -16.50 -13.14
C PRO A 15 12.06 -15.04 -13.59
N VAL A 16 11.80 -14.10 -12.67
CA VAL A 16 11.63 -12.69 -13.03
C VAL A 16 12.98 -12.07 -13.39
N ASP A 17 13.11 -11.65 -14.65
CA ASP A 17 14.27 -10.92 -15.12
C ASP A 17 14.20 -9.44 -14.74
N LEU A 18 15.05 -9.02 -13.82
CA LEU A 18 15.18 -7.64 -13.37
C LEU A 18 16.41 -6.92 -13.99
N THR A 19 17.06 -7.50 -14.98
CA THR A 19 18.32 -6.98 -15.56
C THR A 19 18.18 -5.55 -16.10
N ASN A 20 16.96 -5.14 -16.49
CA ASN A 20 16.64 -3.79 -16.96
C ASN A 20 15.87 -2.93 -15.92
N ALA A 21 15.72 -3.41 -14.72
CA ALA A 21 14.91 -2.77 -13.69
C ALA A 21 15.54 -1.49 -13.12
N VAL A 22 16.83 -1.30 -13.31
CA VAL A 22 17.60 -0.15 -12.77
C VAL A 22 17.34 1.16 -13.53
N ARG A 23 16.52 1.15 -14.59
CA ARG A 23 16.17 2.39 -15.29
C ARG A 23 15.07 3.14 -14.52
N LEU A 24 15.27 4.43 -14.33
CA LEU A 24 14.26 5.35 -13.80
C LEU A 24 12.95 5.20 -14.60
N HIS A 25 11.90 4.83 -13.91
CA HIS A 25 10.56 4.68 -14.49
C HIS A 25 9.70 5.86 -14.07
N SER A 26 9.64 6.88 -14.95
CA SER A 26 8.70 7.99 -14.78
C SER A 26 7.27 7.57 -15.09
N ALA A 27 6.31 8.21 -14.43
CA ALA A 27 4.92 8.11 -14.81
C ALA A 27 4.71 8.62 -16.24
N ASP A 28 3.77 8.02 -16.97
CA ASP A 28 3.43 8.43 -18.33
C ASP A 28 2.61 9.73 -18.32
N GLU A 29 1.85 9.94 -17.24
CA GLU A 29 1.00 11.12 -17.04
C GLU A 29 0.94 11.46 -15.55
N ILE A 30 0.97 12.75 -15.21
CA ILE A 30 0.86 13.26 -13.85
C ILE A 30 -0.28 14.26 -13.80
N VAL A 31 -1.27 14.01 -12.92
CA VAL A 31 -2.46 14.85 -12.80
C VAL A 31 -2.70 15.26 -11.34
N PRO A 32 -3.15 16.50 -11.07
CA PRO A 32 -3.56 16.91 -9.73
C PRO A 32 -4.92 16.26 -9.38
N TYR A 33 -5.05 15.77 -8.15
CA TYR A 33 -6.33 15.25 -7.65
C TYR A 33 -6.89 16.05 -6.47
N LYS A 34 -6.02 16.80 -5.78
CA LYS A 34 -6.38 17.55 -4.58
C LYS A 34 -5.46 18.74 -4.39
N GLU A 35 -5.99 19.82 -3.84
CA GLU A 35 -5.20 20.94 -3.34
C GLU A 35 -5.45 21.14 -1.85
N VAL A 36 -4.37 21.27 -1.07
CA VAL A 36 -4.42 21.50 0.38
C VAL A 36 -3.43 22.61 0.72
N ASN A 37 -3.92 23.71 1.29
CA ASN A 37 -3.10 24.85 1.73
C ASN A 37 -2.14 25.37 0.63
N GLY A 38 -2.59 25.41 -0.64
CA GLY A 38 -1.79 25.85 -1.79
C GLY A 38 -0.82 24.78 -2.32
N GLN A 39 -0.77 23.59 -1.74
CA GLN A 39 -0.01 22.46 -2.24
C GLN A 39 -0.91 21.55 -3.07
N GLN A 40 -0.53 21.30 -4.33
CA GLN A 40 -1.18 20.30 -5.15
C GLN A 40 -0.63 18.91 -4.84
N LEU A 41 -1.54 17.96 -4.62
CA LEU A 41 -1.24 16.53 -4.51
C LEU A 41 -1.54 15.87 -5.85
N MET A 42 -0.63 15.00 -6.30
CA MET A 42 -0.60 14.50 -7.66
C MET A 42 -0.85 12.98 -7.72
N LEU A 43 -1.33 12.51 -8.85
CA LEU A 43 -1.35 11.09 -9.24
C LEU A 43 -0.39 10.88 -10.40
N GLY A 44 0.42 9.82 -10.32
CA GLY A 44 1.28 9.38 -11.41
C GLY A 44 0.71 8.12 -12.07
N PHE A 45 0.27 8.23 -13.30
CA PHE A 45 -0.27 7.12 -14.06
C PHE A 45 0.81 6.39 -14.85
N PHE A 46 0.79 5.07 -14.78
CA PHE A 46 1.58 4.15 -15.59
C PHE A 46 0.61 3.31 -16.41
N TRP A 47 0.62 3.52 -17.72
CA TRP A 47 -0.34 2.90 -18.61
C TRP A 47 0.13 1.54 -19.12
N PRO A 48 -0.80 0.59 -19.35
CA PRO A 48 -0.48 -0.63 -20.07
C PRO A 48 -0.10 -0.33 -21.53
N LYS A 49 0.63 -1.25 -22.16
CA LYS A 49 1.05 -1.11 -23.57
C LYS A 49 -0.12 -0.90 -24.53
N SER A 50 -1.22 -1.60 -24.29
CA SER A 50 -2.49 -1.36 -25.00
C SER A 50 -3.43 -0.58 -24.08
N ARG A 51 -4.00 0.50 -24.58
CA ARG A 51 -5.04 1.29 -23.88
C ARG A 51 -6.46 0.97 -24.40
N GLN A 52 -6.62 -0.13 -25.14
CA GLN A 52 -7.92 -0.54 -25.64
C GLN A 52 -8.71 -1.29 -24.56
N GLY A 53 -9.97 -0.91 -24.37
CA GLY A 53 -10.86 -1.52 -23.38
C GLY A 53 -10.64 -1.01 -21.96
N LEU A 54 -11.20 -1.75 -21.01
CA LEU A 54 -11.08 -1.47 -19.59
C LEU A 54 -10.03 -2.41 -18.96
N HIS A 55 -9.16 -1.85 -18.16
CA HIS A 55 -8.08 -2.55 -17.48
C HIS A 55 -8.33 -2.60 -15.97
N PRO A 56 -7.89 -3.66 -15.26
CA PRO A 56 -7.82 -3.63 -13.82
C PRO A 56 -6.84 -2.54 -13.38
N ALA A 57 -7.05 -1.97 -12.18
CA ALA A 57 -6.18 -0.93 -11.67
C ALA A 57 -5.54 -1.29 -10.34
N ILE A 58 -4.34 -0.76 -10.13
CA ILE A 58 -3.59 -0.86 -8.88
C ILE A 58 -3.28 0.56 -8.39
N ILE A 59 -3.83 0.92 -7.24
CA ILE A 59 -3.51 2.17 -6.54
C ILE A 59 -2.33 1.90 -5.62
N LEU A 60 -1.21 2.60 -5.83
CA LEU A 60 0.04 2.38 -5.10
C LEU A 60 0.29 3.50 -4.09
N THR A 61 0.53 3.13 -2.84
CA THR A 61 0.90 4.05 -1.75
C THR A 61 2.33 3.77 -1.29
N HIS A 62 3.19 4.80 -1.34
CA HIS A 62 4.61 4.66 -1.07
C HIS A 62 4.94 4.57 0.43
N GLY A 63 6.05 3.91 0.77
CA GLY A 63 6.63 3.90 2.09
C GLY A 63 7.39 5.20 2.44
N GLY A 64 8.30 5.12 3.41
CA GLY A 64 9.15 6.23 3.84
C GLY A 64 8.77 6.83 5.20
N GLY A 65 8.12 6.05 6.07
CA GLY A 65 7.79 6.44 7.44
C GLY A 65 6.90 7.68 7.54
N TRP A 66 6.07 7.94 6.53
CA TRP A 66 5.24 9.13 6.36
C TRP A 66 6.04 10.46 6.32
N GLN A 67 7.37 10.41 6.26
CA GLN A 67 8.26 11.59 6.28
C GLN A 67 9.00 11.82 4.97
N ALA A 68 9.08 10.83 4.12
CA ALA A 68 9.76 10.90 2.84
C ALA A 68 8.80 10.65 1.68
N LYS A 69 8.91 11.49 0.66
CA LYS A 69 8.06 11.48 -0.53
C LYS A 69 8.90 11.10 -1.74
N LYS A 70 8.43 10.12 -2.54
CA LYS A 70 9.11 9.80 -3.81
C LYS A 70 8.23 8.96 -4.72
N ILE A 71 7.53 9.68 -5.60
CA ILE A 71 6.42 9.13 -6.35
C ILE A 71 6.65 9.21 -7.84
N PHE A 72 7.36 10.22 -8.31
CA PHE A 72 7.52 10.50 -9.72
C PHE A 72 8.99 10.75 -9.98
N ALA A 73 9.75 9.75 -10.36
CA ALA A 73 11.08 9.89 -10.95
C ALA A 73 11.89 11.15 -10.56
N ASP A 74 11.67 11.69 -9.38
CA ASP A 74 12.60 12.65 -8.84
C ASP A 74 13.80 11.85 -8.34
N GLN A 75 14.82 11.97 -9.10
CA GLN A 75 16.01 11.15 -9.24
C GLN A 75 16.88 11.02 -8.00
N THR A 76 16.43 11.43 -6.84
CA THR A 76 17.34 11.59 -5.71
C THR A 76 17.19 10.54 -4.64
N THR A 77 16.25 9.58 -4.78
CA THR A 77 16.05 8.58 -3.77
C THR A 77 15.44 7.26 -4.19
N TRP A 78 15.94 6.26 -3.55
CA TRP A 78 15.71 4.85 -3.77
C TRP A 78 14.24 4.38 -3.63
N ALA A 79 13.42 5.00 -2.82
CA ALA A 79 12.01 4.59 -2.63
C ALA A 79 11.11 4.94 -3.83
N GLY A 80 11.38 6.05 -4.52
CA GLY A 80 10.67 6.42 -5.75
C GLY A 80 10.99 5.51 -6.91
N ASP A 81 12.25 5.11 -7.02
CA ASP A 81 12.71 4.22 -8.07
C ASP A 81 12.03 2.85 -8.00
N TYR A 82 11.87 2.32 -6.79
CA TYR A 82 11.20 1.04 -6.59
C TYR A 82 9.71 1.08 -6.97
N LEU A 83 8.98 2.05 -6.45
CA LEU A 83 7.54 2.14 -6.72
C LEU A 83 7.28 2.40 -8.21
N GLY A 84 8.09 3.27 -8.84
CA GLY A 84 8.04 3.51 -10.28
C GLY A 84 8.36 2.25 -11.09
N PHE A 85 9.37 1.49 -10.68
CA PHE A 85 9.68 0.19 -11.29
C PHE A 85 8.51 -0.80 -11.17
N LEU A 86 7.98 -0.99 -9.95
CA LEU A 86 6.88 -1.92 -9.72
C LEU A 86 5.63 -1.51 -10.51
N ALA A 87 5.29 -0.21 -10.50
CA ALA A 87 4.19 0.32 -11.28
C ALA A 87 4.36 0.08 -12.79
N ARG A 88 5.56 0.32 -13.34
CA ARG A 88 5.88 0.05 -14.74
C ARG A 88 5.84 -1.44 -15.06
N TYR A 89 6.36 -2.27 -14.17
CA TYR A 89 6.35 -3.73 -14.35
C TYR A 89 4.89 -4.24 -14.42
N LEU A 90 4.04 -3.85 -13.47
CA LEU A 90 2.63 -4.25 -13.43
C LEU A 90 1.84 -3.65 -14.61
N ALA A 91 2.14 -2.41 -15.02
CA ALA A 91 1.52 -1.81 -16.20
C ALA A 91 1.85 -2.60 -17.48
N ASN A 92 3.07 -3.12 -17.63
CA ASN A 92 3.42 -4.01 -18.74
C ASN A 92 2.67 -5.35 -18.73
N LEU A 93 2.11 -5.75 -17.58
CA LEU A 93 1.24 -6.92 -17.44
C LEU A 93 -0.24 -6.60 -17.70
N GLY A 94 -0.59 -5.37 -18.03
CA GLY A 94 -1.94 -4.98 -18.44
C GLY A 94 -2.74 -4.22 -17.38
N TYR A 95 -2.13 -3.80 -16.27
CA TYR A 95 -2.79 -2.98 -15.25
C TYR A 95 -2.65 -1.48 -15.55
N VAL A 96 -3.65 -0.69 -15.17
CA VAL A 96 -3.45 0.74 -14.96
C VAL A 96 -2.90 0.92 -13.55
N CYS A 97 -1.64 1.35 -13.42
CA CYS A 97 -1.02 1.58 -12.12
C CYS A 97 -1.01 3.07 -11.81
N VAL A 98 -1.46 3.43 -10.60
CA VAL A 98 -1.57 4.83 -10.19
C VAL A 98 -0.83 5.02 -8.87
N SER A 99 0.29 5.73 -8.91
CA SER A 99 1.05 6.12 -7.73
C SER A 99 0.44 7.35 -7.08
N VAL A 100 0.14 7.28 -5.79
CA VAL A 100 -0.52 8.34 -5.03
C VAL A 100 0.50 9.19 -4.30
N ASP A 101 0.43 10.50 -4.55
CA ASP A 101 1.06 11.51 -3.73
C ASP A 101 0.16 11.85 -2.54
N TYR A 102 0.68 11.82 -1.32
CA TYR A 102 -0.01 12.24 -0.12
C TYR A 102 0.88 13.18 0.72
N ARG A 103 0.28 14.00 1.58
CA ARG A 103 1.04 14.89 2.46
C ARG A 103 2.02 14.11 3.33
N LEU A 104 3.13 14.75 3.70
CA LEU A 104 4.12 14.15 4.60
C LEU A 104 4.07 14.80 5.99
N ALA A 105 4.60 14.09 6.98
CA ALA A 105 4.74 14.59 8.34
C ALA A 105 5.41 15.98 8.42
N LYS A 106 6.44 16.21 7.59
CA LYS A 106 7.17 17.49 7.52
C LYS A 106 6.38 18.62 6.85
N ASP A 107 5.41 18.29 6.00
CA ASP A 107 4.61 19.28 5.26
C ASP A 107 3.43 19.77 6.12
N LEU A 108 3.16 19.09 7.22
CA LEU A 108 2.10 19.42 8.16
C LEU A 108 2.61 20.42 9.22
N ALA A 109 3.18 21.55 8.77
CA ALA A 109 3.42 22.72 9.62
C ALA A 109 2.08 23.37 10.02
N GLN A 110 1.20 22.56 10.62
CA GLN A 110 -0.10 22.97 11.13
C GLN A 110 0.00 23.22 12.63
N PRO A 111 -0.79 24.16 13.18
CA PRO A 111 -0.86 24.40 14.63
C PRO A 111 -1.16 23.11 15.43
N ASP A 112 -1.81 22.14 14.81
CA ASP A 112 -2.26 20.89 15.41
C ASP A 112 -1.28 19.72 15.22
N GLY A 113 -0.12 19.96 14.60
CA GLY A 113 0.91 18.94 14.36
C GLY A 113 0.55 17.90 13.28
N PHE A 114 1.44 16.93 13.10
CA PHE A 114 1.25 15.81 12.20
C PHE A 114 0.09 14.93 12.65
N GLN A 115 -0.81 14.65 11.71
CA GLN A 115 -1.93 13.75 11.94
C GLN A 115 -2.01 12.67 10.85
N LEU A 116 -1.76 11.44 11.24
CA LEU A 116 -1.82 10.26 10.35
C LEU A 116 -3.16 10.15 9.59
N ILE A 117 -4.25 10.62 10.21
CA ILE A 117 -5.57 10.64 9.59
C ILE A 117 -5.62 11.49 8.33
N ASN A 118 -4.84 12.57 8.24
CA ASN A 118 -4.84 13.43 7.07
C ASN A 118 -4.19 12.75 5.86
N LEU A 119 -3.22 11.86 6.09
CA LEU A 119 -2.58 11.08 5.04
C LEU A 119 -3.54 10.03 4.50
N PHE A 120 -4.31 9.40 5.39
CA PHE A 120 -5.40 8.51 4.99
C PHE A 120 -6.45 9.26 4.15
N ASP A 121 -6.86 10.47 4.58
CA ASP A 121 -7.82 11.28 3.84
C ASP A 121 -7.30 11.63 2.43
N ASP A 122 -6.01 11.91 2.28
CA ASP A 122 -5.41 12.16 0.97
C ASP A 122 -5.46 10.91 0.10
N CYS A 123 -5.11 9.74 0.64
CA CYS A 123 -5.21 8.48 -0.09
C CYS A 123 -6.66 8.10 -0.43
N LEU A 124 -7.61 8.38 0.45
CA LEU A 124 -9.04 8.15 0.21
C LEU A 124 -9.56 9.07 -0.90
N ASP A 125 -9.19 10.35 -0.88
CA ASP A 125 -9.55 11.31 -1.93
C ASP A 125 -8.93 10.93 -3.28
N ALA A 126 -7.68 10.45 -3.28
CA ALA A 126 -7.02 9.91 -4.47
C ALA A 126 -7.77 8.71 -5.05
N ALA A 127 -8.13 7.74 -4.21
CA ALA A 127 -8.89 6.56 -4.63
C ALA A 127 -10.28 6.95 -5.17
N ASN A 128 -10.98 7.87 -4.51
CA ASN A 128 -12.25 8.42 -4.97
C ASN A 128 -12.11 9.10 -6.33
N TYR A 129 -11.07 9.91 -6.52
CA TYR A 129 -10.81 10.57 -7.80
C TYR A 129 -10.59 9.55 -8.92
N ILE A 130 -9.74 8.54 -8.69
CA ILE A 130 -9.45 7.48 -9.66
C ILE A 130 -10.73 6.71 -10.05
N ILE A 131 -11.51 6.28 -9.05
CA ILE A 131 -12.73 5.49 -9.27
C ILE A 131 -13.82 6.33 -9.95
N SER A 132 -13.98 7.59 -9.56
CA SER A 132 -14.98 8.49 -10.17
C SER A 132 -14.66 8.83 -11.62
N ASN A 133 -13.39 8.84 -12.01
CA ASN A 133 -12.92 9.10 -13.37
C ASN A 133 -12.50 7.83 -14.12
N SER A 134 -12.83 6.65 -13.58
CA SER A 134 -12.35 5.35 -14.09
C SER A 134 -12.58 5.13 -15.57
N GLN A 135 -13.77 5.51 -16.10
CA GLN A 135 -14.08 5.37 -17.51
C GLN A 135 -13.14 6.19 -18.40
N GLY A 136 -12.86 7.43 -18.02
CA GLY A 136 -11.94 8.32 -18.77
C GLY A 136 -10.50 7.80 -18.77
N TYR A 137 -10.10 7.07 -17.74
CA TYR A 137 -8.79 6.46 -17.61
C TYR A 137 -8.72 5.00 -18.10
N GLY A 138 -9.81 4.46 -18.70
CA GLY A 138 -9.85 3.07 -19.17
C GLY A 138 -9.71 2.05 -18.02
N ILE A 139 -10.17 2.39 -16.83
CA ILE A 139 -10.14 1.55 -15.64
C ILE A 139 -11.47 0.82 -15.48
N ASP A 140 -11.41 -0.49 -15.25
CA ASP A 140 -12.53 -1.26 -14.75
C ASP A 140 -12.68 -1.01 -13.25
N ARG A 141 -13.69 -0.21 -12.89
CA ARG A 141 -13.95 0.16 -11.48
C ARG A 141 -14.25 -1.02 -10.56
N ASN A 142 -14.64 -2.17 -11.13
CA ASN A 142 -14.91 -3.38 -10.37
C ASN A 142 -13.66 -4.25 -10.17
N ARG A 143 -12.54 -3.86 -10.76
CA ARG A 143 -11.25 -4.59 -10.65
C ARG A 143 -10.13 -3.65 -10.18
N VAL A 144 -10.34 -3.03 -9.02
CA VAL A 144 -9.39 -2.11 -8.39
C VAL A 144 -8.84 -2.74 -7.12
N ILE A 145 -7.52 -2.82 -7.01
CA ILE A 145 -6.80 -3.22 -5.79
C ILE A 145 -5.92 -2.07 -5.29
N VAL A 146 -5.56 -2.13 -4.02
CA VAL A 146 -4.56 -1.24 -3.43
C VAL A 146 -3.28 -2.02 -3.13
N LEU A 147 -2.13 -1.36 -3.29
CA LEU A 147 -0.83 -1.91 -2.95
C LEU A 147 -0.03 -0.87 -2.16
N GLY A 148 0.56 -1.28 -1.05
CA GLY A 148 1.39 -0.38 -0.26
C GLY A 148 2.50 -1.10 0.50
N GLU A 149 3.59 -0.36 0.75
CA GLU A 149 4.76 -0.87 1.45
C GLU A 149 5.04 -0.01 2.69
N SER A 150 5.37 -0.65 3.83
CA SER A 150 5.76 0.04 5.07
C SER A 150 4.68 1.03 5.54
N ALA A 151 5.00 2.31 5.66
CA ALA A 151 4.05 3.40 5.93
C ALA A 151 2.94 3.47 4.87
N GLY A 152 3.25 3.25 3.59
CA GLY A 152 2.25 3.11 2.52
C GLY A 152 1.40 1.84 2.68
N GLY A 153 1.98 0.77 3.23
CA GLY A 153 1.26 -0.44 3.61
C GLY A 153 0.19 -0.17 4.66
N GLN A 154 0.45 0.75 5.61
CA GLN A 154 -0.57 1.21 6.57
C GLN A 154 -1.71 1.96 5.85
N LEU A 155 -1.37 2.86 4.92
CA LEU A 155 -2.38 3.64 4.19
C LEU A 155 -3.22 2.75 3.26
N ALA A 156 -2.59 1.82 2.53
CA ALA A 156 -3.30 0.81 1.74
C ALA A 156 -4.17 -0.11 2.62
N GLY A 157 -3.64 -0.54 3.77
CA GLY A 157 -4.38 -1.30 4.78
C GLY A 157 -5.59 -0.54 5.31
N ALA A 158 -5.45 0.77 5.55
CA ALA A 158 -6.55 1.63 5.95
C ALA A 158 -7.62 1.76 4.85
N LEU A 159 -7.23 1.88 3.58
CA LEU A 159 -8.17 1.84 2.45
C LEU A 159 -8.92 0.50 2.37
N ALA A 160 -8.29 -0.60 2.75
CA ALA A 160 -8.89 -1.93 2.74
C ALA A 160 -9.83 -2.21 3.93
N THR A 161 -9.59 -1.57 5.09
CA THR A 161 -10.25 -1.97 6.34
C THR A 161 -11.15 -0.89 6.96
N PHE A 162 -10.86 0.40 6.74
CA PHE A 162 -11.59 1.48 7.40
C PHE A 162 -13.02 1.61 6.85
N PRO A 163 -14.03 1.80 7.73
CA PRO A 163 -15.41 1.98 7.31
C PRO A 163 -15.61 3.10 6.28
N ARG A 164 -14.82 4.16 6.38
CA ARG A 164 -14.87 5.32 5.48
C ARG A 164 -14.46 5.00 4.03
N ALA A 165 -13.72 3.91 3.81
CA ALA A 165 -13.24 3.49 2.49
C ALA A 165 -14.07 2.37 1.84
N ARG A 166 -15.06 1.80 2.51
CA ARG A 166 -15.86 0.65 2.02
C ARG A 166 -16.55 0.90 0.68
N HIS A 167 -16.98 2.13 0.44
CA HIS A 167 -17.65 2.52 -0.81
C HIS A 167 -16.74 2.41 -2.04
N LEU A 168 -15.42 2.31 -1.86
CA LEU A 168 -14.47 2.10 -2.95
C LEU A 168 -14.66 0.74 -3.62
N ASN A 169 -15.22 -0.23 -2.89
CA ASN A 169 -15.47 -1.60 -3.35
C ASN A 169 -14.22 -2.25 -3.97
N LEU A 170 -13.13 -2.26 -3.20
CA LEU A 170 -11.86 -2.81 -3.63
C LEU A 170 -11.93 -4.34 -3.77
N CYS A 171 -11.34 -4.89 -4.83
CA CYS A 171 -11.19 -6.36 -5.00
C CYS A 171 -10.23 -6.96 -3.98
N GLY A 172 -9.27 -6.19 -3.46
CA GLY A 172 -8.33 -6.64 -2.45
C GLY A 172 -7.20 -5.66 -2.20
N ALA A 173 -6.32 -6.06 -1.30
CA ALA A 173 -5.11 -5.31 -0.95
C ALA A 173 -3.88 -6.22 -0.94
N ILE A 174 -2.75 -5.69 -1.41
CA ILE A 174 -1.42 -6.30 -1.30
C ILE A 174 -0.60 -5.41 -0.38
N LEU A 175 -0.17 -5.93 0.76
CA LEU A 175 0.50 -5.15 1.79
C LEU A 175 1.89 -5.74 2.06
N VAL A 176 2.92 -4.93 1.88
CA VAL A 176 4.31 -5.33 2.03
C VAL A 176 4.90 -4.67 3.27
N ASN A 177 5.36 -5.47 4.23
CA ASN A 177 5.88 -5.01 5.54
C ASN A 177 5.00 -3.91 6.17
N PRO A 178 3.66 -4.07 6.24
CA PRO A 178 2.74 -2.99 6.58
C PRO A 178 2.73 -2.69 8.08
N ILE A 179 2.53 -1.41 8.43
CA ILE A 179 2.25 -1.01 9.81
C ILE A 179 0.75 -1.17 10.06
N MET A 180 0.31 -2.28 10.63
CA MET A 180 -1.12 -2.58 10.83
C MET A 180 -1.65 -2.26 12.22
N ASP A 181 -0.76 -2.14 13.20
CA ASP A 181 -1.15 -1.95 14.61
C ASP A 181 -0.29 -0.87 15.29
N VAL A 182 -0.88 0.28 15.58
CA VAL A 182 -0.25 1.33 16.38
C VAL A 182 -0.68 1.29 17.86
N VAL A 183 -1.55 0.35 18.24
CA VAL A 183 -1.98 0.18 19.64
C VAL A 183 -0.89 -0.50 20.48
N ASN A 184 -0.28 -1.54 19.93
CA ASN A 184 0.66 -2.39 20.63
C ASN A 184 2.14 -2.10 20.28
N ASP A 185 2.38 -1.07 19.49
CA ASP A 185 3.72 -0.63 19.13
C ASP A 185 3.95 0.81 19.58
N LEU A 186 4.75 0.97 20.64
CA LEU A 186 5.02 2.28 21.26
C LEU A 186 5.75 3.25 20.31
N PHE A 187 6.57 2.74 19.39
CA PHE A 187 7.24 3.59 18.41
C PHE A 187 6.22 4.22 17.47
N TRP A 188 5.31 3.42 16.91
CA TRP A 188 4.30 3.92 15.98
C TRP A 188 3.22 4.77 16.67
N GLN A 189 2.99 4.57 17.98
CA GLN A 189 2.11 5.45 18.76
C GLN A 189 2.59 6.92 18.76
N THR A 190 3.86 7.18 18.58
CA THR A 190 4.41 8.55 18.52
C THR A 190 3.82 9.36 17.35
N TYR A 191 3.30 8.70 16.32
CA TYR A 191 2.64 9.32 15.17
C TYR A 191 1.14 9.52 15.36
N VAL A 192 0.57 9.05 16.47
CA VAL A 192 -0.84 9.28 16.80
C VAL A 192 -0.97 10.60 17.55
N PRO A 193 -1.85 11.53 17.12
CA PRO A 193 -1.97 12.81 17.79
C PRO A 193 -2.56 12.65 19.20
N LYS A 194 -1.93 13.29 20.19
CA LYS A 194 -2.46 13.35 21.57
C LYS A 194 -3.74 14.14 21.64
N GLU A 195 -3.83 15.21 20.83
CA GLU A 195 -5.04 16.01 20.63
C GLU A 195 -5.31 16.10 19.13
N SER A 196 -6.57 16.25 18.74
CA SER A 196 -6.94 16.35 17.33
C SER A 196 -8.19 17.21 17.17
N VAL A 197 -8.14 18.09 16.19
CA VAL A 197 -9.31 18.85 15.73
C VAL A 197 -10.02 18.14 14.57
N HIS A 198 -9.42 17.08 14.03
CA HIS A 198 -10.00 16.33 12.92
C HIS A 198 -11.36 15.72 13.32
N PRO A 199 -12.43 15.88 12.50
CA PRO A 199 -13.79 15.44 12.87
C PRO A 199 -13.88 13.98 13.30
N ALA A 200 -13.10 13.08 12.71
CA ALA A 200 -13.10 11.66 13.06
C ALA A 200 -12.38 11.35 14.38
N LEU A 201 -11.52 12.24 14.89
CA LEU A 201 -10.65 11.96 16.04
C LEU A 201 -10.91 12.86 17.25
N ARG A 202 -11.48 14.06 17.06
CA ARG A 202 -11.58 15.10 18.09
C ARG A 202 -12.26 14.67 19.39
N ASN A 203 -13.22 13.74 19.29
CA ASN A 203 -13.99 13.24 20.44
C ASN A 203 -13.44 11.93 20.99
N LEU A 204 -12.33 11.41 20.45
CA LEU A 204 -11.71 10.16 20.88
C LEU A 204 -10.60 10.43 21.91
N SER A 205 -10.50 9.59 22.92
CA SER A 205 -9.32 9.53 23.79
C SER A 205 -8.08 9.04 23.01
N PHE A 206 -6.88 9.24 23.55
CA PHE A 206 -5.66 8.79 22.89
C PHE A 206 -5.66 7.28 22.57
N PRO A 207 -6.01 6.36 23.48
CA PRO A 207 -6.13 4.94 23.14
C PRO A 207 -7.14 4.66 22.04
N GLN A 208 -8.28 5.34 22.02
CA GLN A 208 -9.28 5.19 20.97
C GLN A 208 -8.77 5.69 19.61
N ARG A 209 -7.95 6.73 19.60
CA ARG A 209 -7.27 7.18 18.36
C ARG A 209 -6.29 6.15 17.85
N CYS A 210 -5.51 5.53 18.73
CA CYS A 210 -4.61 4.42 18.34
C CYS A 210 -5.41 3.28 17.69
N VAL A 211 -6.52 2.86 18.30
CA VAL A 211 -7.41 1.84 17.73
C VAL A 211 -7.97 2.30 16.37
N TYR A 212 -8.47 3.52 16.29
CA TYR A 212 -9.05 4.06 15.05
C TYR A 212 -8.04 4.11 13.89
N LEU A 213 -6.78 4.46 14.17
CA LEU A 213 -5.73 4.62 13.17
C LEU A 213 -4.98 3.31 12.85
N SER A 214 -5.32 2.22 13.52
CA SER A 214 -4.76 0.88 13.27
C SER A 214 -5.63 0.09 12.31
N PRO A 215 -5.18 -0.20 11.08
CA PRO A 215 -5.95 -1.03 10.14
C PRO A 215 -6.35 -2.39 10.72
N LEU A 216 -5.48 -3.02 11.51
CA LEU A 216 -5.75 -4.29 12.20
C LEU A 216 -7.06 -4.28 13.00
N TRP A 217 -7.32 -3.19 13.74
CA TRP A 217 -8.47 -3.08 14.62
C TRP A 217 -9.78 -2.69 13.91
N GLN A 218 -9.70 -2.41 12.60
CA GLN A 218 -10.85 -2.11 11.75
C GLN A 218 -11.31 -3.31 10.90
N ILE A 219 -10.56 -4.42 10.96
CA ILE A 219 -10.90 -5.65 10.24
C ILE A 219 -12.25 -6.20 10.70
N ASN A 220 -13.10 -6.54 9.73
CA ASN A 220 -14.42 -7.10 9.96
C ASN A 220 -14.88 -7.91 8.72
N HIS A 221 -16.10 -8.44 8.75
CA HIS A 221 -16.65 -9.28 7.68
C HIS A 221 -16.84 -8.58 6.33
N GLU A 222 -16.72 -7.24 6.27
CA GLU A 222 -16.79 -6.47 5.01
C GLU A 222 -15.40 -6.14 4.44
N THR A 223 -14.32 -6.46 5.17
CA THR A 223 -12.95 -6.22 4.71
C THR A 223 -12.68 -7.01 3.42
N CYS A 224 -12.11 -6.36 2.41
CA CYS A 224 -11.73 -7.04 1.17
C CYS A 224 -10.61 -8.07 1.40
N PRO A 225 -10.38 -9.01 0.49
CA PRO A 225 -9.26 -9.96 0.57
C PRO A 225 -7.92 -9.23 0.75
N ILE A 226 -7.04 -9.76 1.61
CA ILE A 226 -5.71 -9.18 1.87
C ILE A 226 -4.62 -10.23 1.63
N ILE A 227 -3.57 -9.83 0.92
CA ILE A 227 -2.34 -10.60 0.75
C ILE A 227 -1.20 -9.83 1.41
N LEU A 228 -0.52 -10.50 2.34
CA LEU A 228 0.54 -9.94 3.18
C LEU A 228 1.89 -10.53 2.78
N LEU A 229 2.88 -9.68 2.56
CA LEU A 229 4.26 -10.06 2.34
C LEU A 229 5.12 -9.44 3.46
N HIS A 230 5.95 -10.23 4.18
CA HIS A 230 6.76 -9.70 5.27
C HIS A 230 8.10 -10.42 5.41
N GLY A 231 9.17 -9.66 5.61
CA GLY A 231 10.49 -10.20 5.96
C GLY A 231 10.52 -10.66 7.42
N MET A 232 11.03 -11.86 7.68
CA MET A 232 11.06 -12.41 9.05
C MET A 232 12.10 -11.73 9.96
N ASP A 233 13.14 -11.15 9.38
CA ASP A 233 14.18 -10.40 10.11
C ASP A 233 13.95 -8.87 10.05
N ASP A 234 12.69 -8.46 9.82
CA ASP A 234 12.32 -7.04 9.79
C ASP A 234 12.43 -6.43 11.20
N SER A 235 13.44 -5.57 11.39
CA SER A 235 13.70 -4.87 12.63
C SER A 235 13.07 -3.47 12.71
N VAL A 236 12.41 -3.02 11.65
CA VAL A 236 11.74 -1.71 11.57
C VAL A 236 10.26 -1.84 11.85
N VAL A 237 9.60 -2.78 11.18
CA VAL A 237 8.20 -3.16 11.40
C VAL A 237 8.16 -4.65 11.71
N SER A 238 7.82 -5.00 12.94
CA SER A 238 7.76 -6.42 13.34
C SER A 238 6.86 -7.25 12.42
N PRO A 239 7.25 -8.47 12.02
CA PRO A 239 6.39 -9.40 11.29
C PRO A 239 5.06 -9.68 12.00
N ASP A 240 4.99 -9.46 13.32
CA ASP A 240 3.77 -9.59 14.12
C ASP A 240 2.62 -8.72 13.60
N HIS A 241 2.90 -7.59 12.96
CA HIS A 241 1.87 -6.78 12.30
C HIS A 241 1.13 -7.59 11.24
N SER A 242 1.84 -8.32 10.39
CA SER A 242 1.25 -9.16 9.34
C SER A 242 0.64 -10.45 9.91
N ILE A 243 1.30 -11.10 10.86
CA ILE A 243 0.81 -12.34 11.50
C ILE A 243 -0.55 -12.08 12.18
N ARG A 244 -0.66 -11.04 13.00
CA ARG A 244 -1.90 -10.68 13.69
C ARG A 244 -2.99 -10.20 12.72
N THR A 245 -2.61 -9.55 11.63
CA THR A 245 -3.56 -9.19 10.57
C THR A 245 -4.15 -10.44 9.93
N TYR A 246 -3.31 -11.42 9.58
CA TYR A 246 -3.75 -12.70 9.05
C TYR A 246 -4.70 -13.43 10.02
N GLU A 247 -4.35 -13.52 11.30
CA GLU A 247 -5.17 -14.15 12.33
C GLU A 247 -6.53 -13.46 12.48
N SER A 248 -6.53 -12.12 12.46
CA SER A 248 -7.74 -11.31 12.55
C SER A 248 -8.66 -11.53 11.33
N MET A 249 -8.09 -11.55 10.12
CA MET A 249 -8.84 -11.85 8.89
C MET A 249 -9.46 -13.25 8.92
N LYS A 250 -8.72 -14.26 9.39
CA LYS A 250 -9.24 -15.63 9.56
C LYS A 250 -10.36 -15.67 10.58
N THR A 251 -10.25 -14.94 11.69
CA THR A 251 -11.27 -14.87 12.74
C THR A 251 -12.60 -14.34 12.22
N VAL A 252 -12.57 -13.34 11.33
CA VAL A 252 -13.77 -12.77 10.71
C VAL A 252 -14.22 -13.49 9.43
N GLY A 253 -13.56 -14.60 9.07
CA GLY A 253 -13.89 -15.42 7.91
C GLY A 253 -13.60 -14.76 6.56
N ARG A 254 -12.61 -13.85 6.50
CA ARG A 254 -12.22 -13.18 5.24
C ARG A 254 -10.97 -13.79 4.62
N PRO A 255 -10.89 -13.85 3.28
CA PRO A 255 -9.72 -14.38 2.58
C PRO A 255 -8.46 -13.58 2.94
N CYS A 256 -7.41 -14.29 3.33
CA CYS A 256 -6.11 -13.70 3.60
C CYS A 256 -5.00 -14.72 3.35
N GLN A 257 -3.93 -14.28 2.69
CA GLN A 257 -2.69 -15.05 2.54
C GLN A 257 -1.56 -14.31 3.26
N LEU A 258 -0.66 -15.06 3.88
CA LEU A 258 0.52 -14.53 4.56
C LEU A 258 1.79 -15.19 3.99
N HIS A 259 2.64 -14.37 3.39
CA HIS A 259 3.91 -14.78 2.82
C HIS A 259 5.06 -14.21 3.65
N LEU A 260 5.77 -15.09 4.34
CA LEU A 260 6.92 -14.76 5.18
C LEU A 260 8.22 -15.15 4.46
N PHE A 261 9.19 -14.22 4.43
CA PHE A 261 10.47 -14.39 3.77
C PHE A 261 11.58 -14.55 4.81
N GLU A 262 12.19 -15.72 4.86
CA GLU A 262 13.31 -16.00 5.78
C GLU A 262 14.50 -15.08 5.49
N LYS A 263 15.27 -14.71 6.54
CA LYS A 263 16.49 -13.91 6.45
C LYS A 263 16.33 -12.60 5.68
N THR A 264 15.14 -12.03 5.73
CA THR A 264 14.76 -10.87 4.95
C THR A 264 14.39 -9.73 5.88
N SER A 265 15.04 -8.58 5.68
CA SER A 265 14.86 -7.37 6.49
C SER A 265 13.71 -6.51 5.98
N HIS A 266 13.52 -5.33 6.63
CA HIS A 266 12.56 -4.31 6.19
C HIS A 266 12.83 -3.82 4.78
N ALA A 267 11.76 -3.52 4.05
CA ALA A 267 11.84 -2.97 2.70
C ALA A 267 12.68 -3.84 1.73
N PHE A 268 12.56 -5.17 1.87
CA PHE A 268 13.35 -6.12 1.07
C PHE A 268 13.16 -5.96 -0.43
N LEU A 269 12.02 -5.47 -0.85
CA LEU A 269 11.77 -5.10 -2.24
C LEU A 269 12.63 -3.90 -2.69
N LEU A 270 13.15 -3.10 -1.75
CA LEU A 270 13.97 -1.92 -1.99
C LEU A 270 15.47 -2.22 -1.86
N THR A 271 15.87 -2.87 -0.77
CA THR A 271 17.29 -3.11 -0.42
C THR A 271 17.90 -4.19 -1.29
N GLU A 272 17.13 -5.19 -1.65
CA GLU A 272 17.61 -6.31 -2.44
C GLU A 272 17.75 -5.98 -3.92
N PHE A 273 17.19 -4.87 -4.36
CA PHE A 273 17.51 -4.30 -5.65
C PHE A 273 19.01 -3.98 -5.79
N LYS A 274 19.70 -3.70 -4.66
CA LYS A 274 21.14 -3.40 -4.62
C LYS A 274 21.99 -4.56 -4.13
N ASP A 275 21.53 -5.28 -3.11
CA ASP A 275 22.38 -6.19 -2.34
C ASP A 275 22.00 -7.67 -2.45
N SER A 276 20.75 -7.98 -2.77
CA SER A 276 20.28 -9.35 -3.01
C SER A 276 19.10 -9.37 -3.99
N PRO A 277 19.37 -9.64 -5.28
CA PRO A 277 18.32 -9.63 -6.30
C PRO A 277 17.27 -10.73 -6.15
N PHE A 278 17.51 -11.74 -5.29
CA PHE A 278 16.65 -12.92 -5.22
C PHE A 278 15.32 -12.69 -4.49
N ALA A 279 15.30 -12.11 -3.29
CA ALA A 279 14.03 -11.91 -2.59
C ALA A 279 13.19 -10.78 -3.23
N CYS A 280 13.83 -9.76 -3.81
CA CYS A 280 13.15 -8.78 -4.64
C CYS A 280 12.43 -9.46 -5.82
N ARG A 281 13.10 -10.35 -6.54
CA ARG A 281 12.51 -11.10 -7.67
C ARG A 281 11.31 -11.94 -7.22
N SER A 282 11.46 -12.68 -6.13
CA SER A 282 10.39 -13.50 -5.56
C SER A 282 9.21 -12.64 -5.11
N GLY A 283 9.47 -11.51 -4.44
CA GLY A 283 8.48 -10.56 -4.02
C GLY A 283 7.72 -9.93 -5.20
N VAL A 284 8.41 -9.49 -6.24
CA VAL A 284 7.78 -8.92 -7.46
C VAL A 284 6.93 -9.98 -8.18
N ALA A 285 7.44 -11.21 -8.32
CA ALA A 285 6.69 -12.31 -8.93
C ALA A 285 5.42 -12.63 -8.14
N LEU A 286 5.53 -12.65 -6.81
CA LEU A 286 4.40 -12.91 -5.92
C LEU A 286 3.38 -11.78 -5.96
N ILE A 287 3.81 -10.52 -5.94
CA ILE A 287 2.91 -9.36 -6.11
C ILE A 287 2.14 -9.47 -7.43
N SER A 288 2.82 -9.84 -8.51
CA SER A 288 2.18 -10.01 -9.82
C SER A 288 1.13 -11.12 -9.82
N ALA A 289 1.46 -12.28 -9.24
CA ALA A 289 0.52 -13.40 -9.10
C ALA A 289 -0.67 -13.02 -8.21
N SER A 290 -0.39 -12.36 -7.08
CA SER A 290 -1.41 -11.88 -6.14
C SER A 290 -2.36 -10.86 -6.77
N ALA A 291 -1.82 -9.92 -7.54
CA ALA A 291 -2.64 -8.94 -8.27
C ALA A 291 -3.56 -9.64 -9.27
N HIS A 292 -3.05 -10.65 -9.99
CA HIS A 292 -3.86 -11.44 -10.92
C HIS A 292 -4.97 -12.19 -10.19
N GLU A 293 -4.65 -12.89 -9.10
CA GLU A 293 -5.62 -13.61 -8.28
C GLU A 293 -6.74 -12.72 -7.77
N LEU A 294 -6.40 -11.57 -7.18
CA LEU A 294 -7.38 -10.64 -6.60
C LEU A 294 -8.34 -10.06 -7.64
N VAL A 295 -7.86 -9.72 -8.84
CA VAL A 295 -8.73 -9.14 -9.88
C VAL A 295 -9.53 -10.18 -10.66
N GLN A 296 -9.19 -11.47 -10.58
CA GLN A 296 -9.97 -12.55 -11.19
C GLN A 296 -11.03 -13.13 -10.24
N ASN A 297 -10.71 -13.22 -8.95
CA ASN A 297 -11.56 -13.82 -7.93
C ASN A 297 -12.36 -12.78 -7.12
N GLY A 298 -12.09 -11.51 -7.33
CA GLY A 298 -12.79 -10.41 -6.69
C GLY A 298 -14.20 -10.26 -7.23
N VAL A 299 -15.10 -10.76 -6.46
CA VAL A 299 -16.54 -10.68 -6.18
C VAL A 299 -17.20 -12.01 -6.14
#